data_bf61b53c8f844a555609d832eeda176b
#
_entry.id   bf61b53c8f844a555609d832eeda176b
#
_cell.length_a   1.000
_cell.length_b   1.000
_cell.length_c   1.000
_cell.angle_alpha   90.00
_cell.angle_beta   90.00
_cell.angle_gamma   90.00
#
_symmetry.space_group_name_H-M   'P 1'
#
loop_
_entity.id
_entity.type
_entity.pdbx_description
1 polymer ?
#
loop_
_entity_poly.entity_id
_entity_poly.type
_entity_poly.pdbx_seq_one_letter_code
_entity_poly.pdbx_strand_id
1 'polypeptide(L)'
;MRGGKAPEFEVIEGGQSDAEGPFSVADYVQLAGLGGHSVVVSVEAGFEARGEIVVREGRVWWARDAQGEGEEAFRRLIIAGDLKRKAPARCRPLGAVPVPRNIQSSLESLLLDTARTWDEDSRDIPPVSTHDQELARDHFEAFFEEGIDALLRKSYSEAYAAFATAAELRPEDHLVQTNLQRLRDLGYGG
;
A
#
# COMPACT_ATOMS: atom_id res chain seq x y z
N MET A 1 36.00 18.01 24.62
CA MET A 1 34.79 18.33 23.86
C MET A 1 34.90 17.69 22.50
N ARG A 2 34.22 16.55 22.29
CA ARG A 2 34.16 15.90 20.99
C ARG A 2 32.74 16.13 20.45
N GLY A 3 32.63 16.98 19.42
CA GLY A 3 31.38 17.21 18.70
C GLY A 3 31.04 15.96 17.88
N GLY A 4 29.98 15.30 18.27
CA GLY A 4 29.38 14.25 17.47
C GLY A 4 28.71 14.87 16.25
N LYS A 5 29.24 14.60 15.06
CA LYS A 5 28.62 14.94 13.79
C LYS A 5 27.34 14.11 13.64
N ALA A 6 26.20 14.77 13.52
CA ALA A 6 24.96 14.11 13.20
C ALA A 6 25.10 13.37 11.84
N PRO A 7 24.47 12.19 11.65
CA PRO A 7 24.52 11.52 10.37
C PRO A 7 23.88 12.41 9.30
N GLU A 8 24.71 12.83 8.34
CA GLU A 8 24.23 13.46 7.11
C GLU A 8 23.46 12.40 6.33
N PHE A 9 22.14 12.59 6.21
CA PHE A 9 21.36 11.90 5.21
C PHE A 9 21.85 12.36 3.83
N GLU A 10 22.50 11.47 3.11
CA GLU A 10 22.83 11.68 1.71
C GLU A 10 21.49 11.83 0.95
N VAL A 11 21.22 13.05 0.52
CA VAL A 11 20.14 13.32 -0.44
C VAL A 11 20.55 12.63 -1.71
N ILE A 12 19.90 11.52 -2.02
CA ILE A 12 20.02 10.88 -3.33
C ILE A 12 19.34 11.84 -4.32
N GLU A 13 20.14 12.76 -4.88
CA GLU A 13 19.72 13.55 -6.01
C GLU A 13 19.57 12.63 -7.23
N GLY A 14 18.37 12.66 -7.79
CA GLY A 14 18.18 12.45 -9.21
C GLY A 14 18.08 11.02 -9.68
N GLY A 15 16.89 10.60 -9.80
CA GLY A 15 16.41 9.56 -10.68
C GLY A 15 14.90 9.60 -10.57
N GLN A 16 14.24 10.01 -11.64
CA GLN A 16 12.85 9.66 -11.88
C GLN A 16 12.79 8.14 -12.04
N SER A 17 12.85 7.41 -10.94
CA SER A 17 12.37 6.05 -10.92
C SER A 17 11.06 6.08 -10.14
N ASP A 18 9.99 5.68 -10.82
CA ASP A 18 8.69 5.35 -10.23
C ASP A 18 8.78 4.12 -9.28
N ALA A 19 9.90 3.98 -8.60
CA ALA A 19 10.09 2.95 -7.60
C ALA A 19 9.27 3.34 -6.37
N GLU A 20 8.29 2.52 -6.06
CA GLU A 20 7.62 2.50 -4.77
C GLU A 20 8.66 2.57 -3.67
N GLY A 21 8.59 3.59 -2.83
CA GLY A 21 9.49 3.70 -1.68
C GLY A 21 9.30 2.48 -0.77
N PRO A 22 10.37 2.00 -0.11
CA PRO A 22 10.31 0.79 0.71
C PRO A 22 9.49 0.96 2.00
N PHE A 23 8.99 2.16 2.28
CA PHE A 23 8.33 2.52 3.52
C PHE A 23 6.86 2.87 3.30
N SER A 24 6.03 2.50 4.26
CA SER A 24 4.64 2.91 4.34
C SER A 24 4.49 4.40 4.68
N VAL A 25 3.29 4.95 4.54
CA VAL A 25 3.01 6.34 4.93
C VAL A 25 3.28 6.54 6.42
N ALA A 26 2.82 5.61 7.26
CA ALA A 26 3.05 5.65 8.70
C ALA A 26 4.55 5.57 9.04
N ASP A 27 5.32 4.72 8.35
CA ASP A 27 6.77 4.62 8.57
C ASP A 27 7.47 5.94 8.30
N TYR A 28 7.16 6.61 7.18
CA TYR A 28 7.75 7.93 6.88
C TYR A 28 7.43 8.96 7.95
N VAL A 29 6.18 9.01 8.41
CA VAL A 29 5.75 9.96 9.43
C VAL A 29 6.39 9.64 10.78
N GLN A 30 6.51 8.36 11.15
CA GLN A 30 7.17 7.93 12.39
C GLN A 30 8.67 8.23 12.37
N LEU A 31 9.36 7.91 11.27
CA LEU A 31 10.78 8.20 11.12
C LEU A 31 11.06 9.71 11.20
N ALA A 32 10.21 10.52 10.56
CA ALA A 32 10.32 11.96 10.65
C ALA A 32 10.06 12.47 12.08
N GLY A 33 9.09 11.84 12.77
CA GLY A 33 8.78 12.13 14.18
C GLY A 33 9.96 11.87 15.10
N LEU A 34 10.52 10.66 15.03
CA LEU A 34 11.65 10.23 15.85
C LEU A 34 12.93 11.04 15.58
N GLY A 35 13.17 11.40 14.32
CA GLY A 35 14.33 12.16 13.90
C GLY A 35 14.22 13.69 14.10
N GLY A 36 13.05 14.20 14.53
CA GLY A 36 12.82 15.64 14.61
C GLY A 36 12.84 16.35 13.24
N HIS A 37 12.58 15.60 12.16
CA HIS A 37 12.70 16.11 10.79
C HIS A 37 11.48 16.95 10.37
N SER A 38 11.72 17.83 9.39
CA SER A 38 10.68 18.61 8.73
C SER A 38 10.54 18.14 7.30
N VAL A 39 9.45 17.41 6.99
CA VAL A 39 9.22 16.75 5.70
C VAL A 39 7.78 16.89 5.23
N VAL A 40 7.56 16.66 3.96
CA VAL A 40 6.25 16.45 3.33
C VAL A 40 6.18 15.01 2.84
N VAL A 41 5.19 14.28 3.28
CA VAL A 41 4.87 12.94 2.81
C VAL A 41 3.67 13.05 1.86
N SER A 42 3.89 12.76 0.59
CA SER A 42 2.85 12.74 -0.44
C SER A 42 2.35 11.33 -0.64
N VAL A 43 1.04 11.15 -0.69
CA VAL A 43 0.34 9.86 -0.84
C VAL A 43 -0.45 9.89 -2.14
N GLU A 44 -0.29 8.88 -2.97
CA GLU A 44 -1.01 8.73 -4.24
C GLU A 44 -1.73 7.38 -4.31
N ALA A 45 -2.78 7.20 -3.51
CA ALA A 45 -3.60 5.99 -3.47
C ALA A 45 -4.82 6.05 -4.41
N GLY A 46 -4.59 6.37 -5.68
CA GLY A 46 -5.65 6.55 -6.67
C GLY A 46 -6.39 7.89 -6.53
N PHE A 47 -7.57 8.01 -7.18
CA PHE A 47 -8.28 9.30 -7.29
C PHE A 47 -8.85 9.79 -5.95
N GLU A 48 -9.20 8.88 -5.02
CA GLU A 48 -9.88 9.22 -3.76
C GLU A 48 -8.95 9.51 -2.59
N ALA A 49 -7.71 9.08 -2.65
CA ALA A 49 -6.76 9.23 -1.56
C ALA A 49 -5.43 9.83 -2.07
N ARG A 50 -5.54 10.99 -2.69
CA ARG A 50 -4.39 11.80 -3.06
C ARG A 50 -4.27 12.95 -2.08
N GLY A 51 -3.10 13.08 -1.43
CA GLY A 51 -2.91 14.14 -0.47
C GLY A 51 -1.50 14.24 0.07
N GLU A 52 -1.32 15.14 1.03
CA GLU A 52 -0.03 15.41 1.66
C GLU A 52 -0.16 15.50 3.18
N ILE A 53 0.86 15.00 3.87
CA ILE A 53 1.05 15.13 5.30
C ILE A 53 2.33 15.93 5.53
N VAL A 54 2.27 16.99 6.29
CA VAL A 54 3.44 17.79 6.69
C VAL A 54 3.81 17.43 8.11
N VAL A 55 5.05 16.98 8.29
CA VAL A 55 5.71 16.87 9.59
C VAL A 55 6.67 18.03 9.71
N ARG A 56 6.64 18.73 10.84
CA ARG A 56 7.55 19.85 11.16
C ARG A 56 8.17 19.63 12.51
N GLU A 57 9.51 19.62 12.56
CA GLU A 57 10.26 19.42 13.80
C GLU A 57 9.80 18.17 14.57
N GLY A 58 9.53 17.07 13.82
CA GLY A 58 9.07 15.82 14.39
C GLY A 58 7.60 15.77 14.81
N ARG A 59 6.81 16.82 14.56
CA ARG A 59 5.38 16.86 14.89
C ARG A 59 4.53 16.87 13.63
N VAL A 60 3.46 16.09 13.61
CA VAL A 60 2.45 16.21 12.55
C VAL A 60 1.85 17.60 12.66
N TRP A 61 2.00 18.38 11.59
CA TRP A 61 1.68 19.80 11.58
C TRP A 61 0.42 20.09 10.79
N TRP A 62 0.29 19.42 9.66
CA TRP A 62 -0.77 19.65 8.71
C TRP A 62 -1.00 18.44 7.84
N ALA A 63 -2.25 18.20 7.44
CA ALA A 63 -2.61 17.22 6.44
C ALA A 63 -3.76 17.73 5.57
N ARG A 64 -3.78 17.30 4.31
CA ARG A 64 -4.83 17.59 3.34
C ARG A 64 -4.97 16.48 2.33
N ASP A 65 -6.19 16.15 1.96
CA ASP A 65 -6.54 15.30 0.83
C ASP A 65 -7.62 15.97 -0.06
N ALA A 66 -8.19 15.20 -0.99
CA ALA A 66 -9.27 15.68 -1.87
C ALA A 66 -10.58 16.00 -1.14
N GLN A 67 -10.77 15.48 0.09
CA GLN A 67 -12.01 15.58 0.85
C GLN A 67 -11.92 16.64 1.95
N GLY A 68 -10.72 17.10 2.32
CA GLY A 68 -10.55 18.13 3.35
C GLY A 68 -9.15 18.22 3.95
N GLU A 69 -9.07 18.80 5.16
CA GLU A 69 -7.82 19.08 5.86
C GLU A 69 -7.88 18.63 7.33
N GLY A 70 -6.71 18.54 7.98
CA GLY A 70 -6.58 18.26 9.40
C GLY A 70 -6.52 16.78 9.74
N GLU A 71 -6.94 16.42 10.95
CA GLU A 71 -6.79 15.07 11.50
C GLU A 71 -7.59 14.02 10.72
N GLU A 72 -8.75 14.38 10.17
CA GLU A 72 -9.54 13.49 9.32
C GLU A 72 -8.84 13.17 7.99
N ALA A 73 -8.21 14.17 7.36
CA ALA A 73 -7.41 13.95 6.17
C ALA A 73 -6.19 13.06 6.48
N PHE A 74 -5.53 13.29 7.63
CA PHE A 74 -4.45 12.42 8.09
C PHE A 74 -4.88 10.96 8.20
N ARG A 75 -6.01 10.70 8.90
CA ARG A 75 -6.54 9.34 9.05
C ARG A 75 -6.82 8.67 7.70
N ARG A 76 -7.53 9.36 6.81
CA ARG A 76 -7.82 8.82 5.47
C ARG A 76 -6.57 8.48 4.67
N LEU A 77 -5.54 9.32 4.74
CA LEU A 77 -4.27 9.11 4.04
C LEU A 77 -3.50 7.89 4.60
N ILE A 78 -3.46 7.73 5.93
CA ILE A 78 -2.86 6.53 6.56
C ILE A 78 -3.66 5.28 6.18
N ILE A 79 -4.99 5.30 6.31
CA ILE A 79 -5.83 4.15 5.98
C ILE A 79 -5.68 3.76 4.51
N ALA A 80 -5.71 4.73 3.60
CA ALA A 80 -5.59 4.47 2.18
C ALA A 80 -4.20 3.99 1.77
N GLY A 81 -3.15 4.58 2.37
CA GLY A 81 -1.77 4.26 2.06
C GLY A 81 -1.31 2.92 2.61
N ASP A 82 -1.66 2.62 3.85
CA ASP A 82 -1.08 1.49 4.57
C ASP A 82 -2.03 0.31 4.71
N LEU A 83 -3.31 0.55 4.97
CA LEU A 83 -4.26 -0.49 5.35
C LEU A 83 -5.09 -1.02 4.17
N LYS A 84 -5.49 -0.15 3.23
CA LYS A 84 -6.33 -0.56 2.10
C LYS A 84 -5.56 -0.97 0.85
N ARG A 85 -4.56 -0.18 0.43
CA ARG A 85 -3.95 -0.31 -0.91
C ARG A 85 -2.43 -0.35 -0.95
N LYS A 86 -1.73 -0.17 0.17
CA LYS A 86 -0.27 -0.01 0.20
C LYS A 86 0.21 0.97 -0.88
N ALA A 87 -0.40 2.16 -0.89
CA ALA A 87 -0.12 3.15 -1.91
C ALA A 87 1.31 3.68 -1.83
N PRO A 88 1.94 3.98 -2.95
CA PRO A 88 3.25 4.58 -2.95
C PRO A 88 3.25 5.91 -2.19
N ALA A 89 4.14 6.03 -1.24
CA ALA A 89 4.39 7.27 -0.51
C ALA A 89 5.72 7.85 -0.94
N ARG A 90 5.77 9.17 -1.08
CA ARG A 90 7.01 9.91 -1.37
C ARG A 90 7.29 10.88 -0.24
N CYS A 91 8.53 10.91 0.23
CA CYS A 91 8.97 11.82 1.27
C CYS A 91 9.96 12.82 0.68
N ARG A 92 9.73 14.10 0.94
CA ARG A 92 10.63 15.19 0.56
C ARG A 92 10.84 16.19 1.70
N PRO A 93 11.95 16.88 1.76
CA PRO A 93 12.16 17.94 2.75
C PRO A 93 11.08 19.02 2.67
N LEU A 94 10.67 19.54 3.84
CA LEU A 94 9.76 20.68 3.90
C LEU A 94 10.51 21.93 3.46
N GLY A 95 10.06 22.55 2.37
CA GLY A 95 10.61 23.83 1.91
C GLY A 95 10.26 25.01 2.82
N ALA A 96 10.71 26.20 2.45
CA ALA A 96 10.47 27.43 3.21
C ALA A 96 9.02 27.97 3.15
N VAL A 97 8.08 27.18 2.60
CA VAL A 97 6.67 27.60 2.47
C VAL A 97 6.00 27.57 3.86
N PRO A 98 5.38 28.68 4.29
CA PRO A 98 4.63 28.69 5.54
C PRO A 98 3.38 27.84 5.38
N VAL A 99 3.28 26.77 6.18
CA VAL A 99 2.10 25.91 6.26
C VAL A 99 1.38 26.19 7.57
N PRO A 100 0.09 26.58 7.55
CA PRO A 100 -0.67 26.80 8.78
C PRO A 100 -0.85 25.46 9.51
N ARG A 101 -0.86 25.48 10.83
CA ARG A 101 -1.09 24.29 11.63
C ARG A 101 -2.57 23.97 11.66
N ASN A 102 -2.94 22.75 11.26
CA ASN A 102 -4.33 22.25 11.36
C ASN A 102 -4.45 20.93 12.15
N ILE A 103 -3.34 20.40 12.68
CA ILE A 103 -3.29 19.21 13.53
C ILE A 103 -2.71 19.60 14.88
N GLN A 104 -3.43 19.27 15.96
CA GLN A 104 -3.05 19.57 17.33
C GLN A 104 -2.60 18.32 18.10
N SER A 105 -3.13 17.17 17.77
CA SER A 105 -2.88 15.89 18.42
C SER A 105 -1.43 15.41 18.22
N SER A 106 -0.95 14.58 19.15
CA SER A 106 0.34 13.91 19.00
C SER A 106 0.28 12.84 17.91
N LEU A 107 1.43 12.52 17.30
CA LEU A 107 1.52 11.45 16.31
C LEU A 107 1.00 10.12 16.86
N GLU A 108 1.37 9.77 18.09
CA GLU A 108 0.97 8.53 18.74
C GLU A 108 -0.56 8.45 18.90
N SER A 109 -1.20 9.55 19.35
CA SER A 109 -2.65 9.62 19.46
C SER A 109 -3.33 9.48 18.10
N LEU A 110 -2.83 10.16 17.07
CA LEU A 110 -3.37 10.09 15.71
C LEU A 110 -3.29 8.69 15.13
N LEU A 111 -2.16 7.99 15.30
CA LEU A 111 -2.01 6.62 14.79
C LEU A 111 -2.89 5.64 15.56
N LEU A 112 -3.00 5.80 16.89
CA LEU A 112 -3.87 4.96 17.71
C LEU A 112 -5.35 5.15 17.35
N ASP A 113 -5.79 6.42 17.23
CA ASP A 113 -7.15 6.76 16.83
C ASP A 113 -7.46 6.26 15.40
N THR A 114 -6.48 6.33 14.49
CA THR A 114 -6.62 5.80 13.13
C THR A 114 -6.80 4.29 13.13
N ALA A 115 -5.99 3.56 13.89
CA ALA A 115 -6.10 2.11 14.01
C ALA A 115 -7.44 1.71 14.63
N ARG A 116 -7.88 2.41 15.68
CA ARG A 116 -9.18 2.17 16.32
C ARG A 116 -10.36 2.41 15.36
N THR A 117 -10.35 3.52 14.65
CA THR A 117 -11.41 3.84 13.66
C THR A 117 -11.44 2.77 12.56
N TRP A 118 -10.28 2.32 12.09
CA TRP A 118 -10.19 1.24 11.11
C TRP A 118 -10.77 -0.07 11.63
N ASP A 119 -10.47 -0.44 12.88
CA ASP A 119 -10.99 -1.65 13.51
C ASP A 119 -12.52 -1.57 13.73
N GLU A 120 -13.04 -0.40 14.09
CA GLU A 120 -14.46 -0.16 14.26
C GLU A 120 -15.21 -0.25 12.91
N ASP A 121 -14.73 0.45 11.88
CA ASP A 121 -15.29 0.41 10.53
C ASP A 121 -15.20 -0.98 9.88
N SER A 122 -14.13 -1.71 10.19
CA SER A 122 -13.92 -3.08 9.67
C SER A 122 -14.83 -4.11 10.35
N ARG A 123 -15.36 -3.82 11.53
CA ARG A 123 -16.32 -4.70 12.23
C ARG A 123 -17.73 -4.58 11.67
N ASP A 124 -18.11 -3.41 11.15
CA ASP A 124 -19.42 -3.20 10.50
C ASP A 124 -19.48 -3.74 9.06
N ILE A 125 -18.34 -4.07 8.47
CA ILE A 125 -18.30 -4.95 7.29
C ILE A 125 -18.56 -6.35 7.85
N PRO A 126 -19.71 -7.00 7.51
CA PRO A 126 -19.93 -8.38 7.94
C PRO A 126 -18.67 -9.16 7.55
N PRO A 127 -18.07 -9.92 8.46
CA PRO A 127 -16.87 -10.67 8.15
C PRO A 127 -17.23 -11.48 6.90
N VAL A 128 -16.61 -11.15 5.78
CA VAL A 128 -16.50 -12.13 4.69
C VAL A 128 -15.87 -13.29 5.42
N SER A 129 -16.66 -14.33 5.65
CA SER A 129 -16.33 -15.31 6.67
C SER A 129 -14.91 -15.76 6.37
N THR A 130 -14.05 -15.79 7.37
CA THR A 130 -12.68 -16.31 7.25
C THR A 130 -12.71 -17.65 6.54
N HIS A 131 -13.79 -18.39 6.73
CA HIS A 131 -14.10 -19.63 6.06
C HIS A 131 -14.32 -19.47 4.53
N ASP A 132 -14.98 -18.40 4.06
CA ASP A 132 -15.17 -18.17 2.61
C ASP A 132 -13.87 -17.68 1.95
N GLN A 133 -13.04 -16.96 2.67
CA GLN A 133 -11.69 -16.56 2.19
C GLN A 133 -10.71 -17.74 2.20
N GLU A 134 -10.77 -18.59 3.22
CA GLU A 134 -10.01 -19.83 3.28
C GLU A 134 -10.46 -20.79 2.18
N LEU A 135 -11.76 -20.99 1.98
CA LEU A 135 -12.30 -21.80 0.89
C LEU A 135 -11.92 -21.25 -0.49
N ALA A 136 -12.02 -19.94 -0.70
CA ALA A 136 -11.61 -19.32 -1.97
C ALA A 136 -10.10 -19.45 -2.20
N ARG A 137 -9.30 -19.40 -1.14
CA ARG A 137 -7.85 -19.61 -1.19
C ARG A 137 -7.52 -21.06 -1.51
N ASP A 138 -8.15 -22.01 -0.82
CA ASP A 138 -7.95 -23.44 -1.02
C ASP A 138 -8.39 -23.87 -2.44
N HIS A 139 -9.49 -23.31 -2.93
CA HIS A 139 -9.94 -23.54 -4.31
C HIS A 139 -8.96 -22.97 -5.34
N PHE A 140 -8.43 -21.76 -5.11
CA PHE A 140 -7.42 -21.18 -6.00
C PHE A 140 -6.17 -22.07 -6.07
N GLU A 141 -5.64 -22.47 -4.90
CA GLU A 141 -4.46 -23.33 -4.81
C GLU A 141 -4.70 -24.68 -5.52
N ALA A 142 -5.87 -25.29 -5.31
CA ALA A 142 -6.23 -26.54 -5.97
C ALA A 142 -6.26 -26.41 -7.51
N PHE A 143 -6.91 -25.41 -8.06
CA PHE A 143 -6.95 -25.20 -9.51
C PHE A 143 -5.60 -24.78 -10.08
N PHE A 144 -4.80 -24.05 -9.33
CA PHE A 144 -3.44 -23.70 -9.74
C PHE A 144 -2.54 -24.94 -9.82
N GLU A 145 -2.59 -25.81 -8.80
CA GLU A 145 -1.86 -27.09 -8.79
C GLU A 145 -2.35 -28.03 -9.90
N GLU A 146 -3.65 -28.14 -10.11
CA GLU A 146 -4.21 -28.93 -11.24
C GLU A 146 -3.69 -28.43 -12.59
N GLY A 147 -3.61 -27.11 -12.78
CA GLY A 147 -3.04 -26.49 -13.97
C GLY A 147 -1.58 -26.86 -14.18
N ILE A 148 -0.78 -26.82 -13.11
CA ILE A 148 0.66 -27.23 -13.15
C ILE A 148 0.78 -28.71 -13.48
N ASP A 149 0.01 -29.57 -12.82
CA ASP A 149 0.03 -31.01 -13.07
C ASP A 149 -0.38 -31.37 -14.51
N ALA A 150 -1.38 -30.67 -15.05
CA ALA A 150 -1.78 -30.83 -16.45
C ALA A 150 -0.68 -30.39 -17.42
N LEU A 151 0.06 -29.30 -17.13
CA LEU A 151 1.24 -28.89 -17.89
C LEU A 151 2.34 -29.97 -17.90
N LEU A 152 2.63 -30.56 -16.74
CA LEU A 152 3.62 -31.62 -16.59
C LEU A 152 3.24 -32.87 -17.41
N ARG A 153 1.96 -33.20 -17.49
CA ARG A 153 1.40 -34.29 -18.31
C ARG A 153 1.26 -33.90 -19.78
N LYS A 154 1.55 -32.66 -20.16
CA LYS A 154 1.35 -32.09 -21.50
C LYS A 154 -0.13 -32.07 -21.97
N SER A 155 -1.04 -32.06 -21.01
CA SER A 155 -2.49 -31.92 -21.25
C SER A 155 -2.86 -30.43 -21.30
N TYR A 156 -2.43 -29.76 -22.36
CA TYR A 156 -2.48 -28.29 -22.43
C TYR A 156 -3.90 -27.70 -22.39
N SER A 157 -4.90 -28.42 -22.93
CA SER A 157 -6.30 -27.99 -22.84
C SER A 157 -6.84 -28.07 -21.41
N GLU A 158 -6.47 -29.09 -20.65
CA GLU A 158 -6.83 -29.23 -19.23
C GLU A 158 -6.11 -28.15 -18.40
N ALA A 159 -4.82 -27.91 -18.67
CA ALA A 159 -4.05 -26.86 -18.03
C ALA A 159 -4.69 -25.47 -18.24
N TYR A 160 -5.13 -25.20 -19.48
CA TYR A 160 -5.82 -23.94 -19.76
C TYR A 160 -7.13 -23.80 -18.97
N ALA A 161 -7.96 -24.83 -18.90
CA ALA A 161 -9.21 -24.81 -18.16
C ALA A 161 -8.97 -24.58 -16.66
N ALA A 162 -8.01 -25.28 -16.07
CA ALA A 162 -7.66 -25.12 -14.66
C ALA A 162 -7.14 -23.71 -14.34
N PHE A 163 -6.22 -23.18 -15.14
CA PHE A 163 -5.74 -21.80 -14.95
C PHE A 163 -6.81 -20.75 -15.24
N ALA A 164 -7.76 -21.00 -16.16
CA ALA A 164 -8.88 -20.08 -16.38
C ALA A 164 -9.76 -19.98 -15.14
N THR A 165 -10.07 -21.13 -14.50
CA THR A 165 -10.81 -21.14 -13.23
C THR A 165 -10.03 -20.48 -12.10
N ALA A 166 -8.72 -20.72 -12.00
CA ALA A 166 -7.88 -20.01 -11.04
C ALA A 166 -7.87 -18.48 -11.26
N ALA A 167 -7.88 -18.03 -12.53
CA ALA A 167 -7.96 -16.60 -12.87
C ALA A 167 -9.30 -15.94 -12.49
N GLU A 168 -10.40 -16.70 -12.49
CA GLU A 168 -11.69 -16.19 -11.99
C GLU A 168 -11.65 -15.92 -10.48
N LEU A 169 -10.90 -16.73 -9.74
CA LEU A 169 -10.73 -16.58 -8.29
C LEU A 169 -9.72 -15.48 -7.93
N ARG A 170 -8.65 -15.34 -8.72
CA ARG A 170 -7.61 -14.30 -8.54
C ARG A 170 -7.18 -13.72 -9.91
N PRO A 171 -7.91 -12.74 -10.44
CA PRO A 171 -7.60 -12.13 -11.74
C PRO A 171 -6.23 -11.43 -11.79
N GLU A 172 -5.76 -10.95 -10.63
CA GLU A 172 -4.50 -10.21 -10.47
C GLU A 172 -3.26 -11.12 -10.36
N ASP A 173 -3.45 -12.45 -10.31
CA ASP A 173 -2.31 -13.35 -10.14
C ASP A 173 -1.45 -13.43 -11.40
N HIS A 174 -0.24 -12.91 -11.31
CA HIS A 174 0.68 -12.79 -12.43
C HIS A 174 1.13 -14.16 -12.99
N LEU A 175 1.26 -15.18 -12.14
CA LEU A 175 1.68 -16.52 -12.58
C LEU A 175 0.57 -17.19 -13.39
N VAL A 176 -0.68 -17.08 -12.94
CA VAL A 176 -1.85 -17.57 -13.67
C VAL A 176 -1.97 -16.89 -15.02
N GLN A 177 -1.90 -15.56 -15.06
CA GLN A 177 -1.99 -14.78 -16.31
C GLN A 177 -0.87 -15.14 -17.29
N THR A 178 0.35 -15.31 -16.78
CA THR A 178 1.50 -15.71 -17.61
C THR A 178 1.30 -17.10 -18.23
N ASN A 179 0.82 -18.06 -17.46
CA ASN A 179 0.57 -19.42 -17.94
C ASN A 179 -0.59 -19.45 -18.96
N LEU A 180 -1.67 -18.72 -18.72
CA LEU A 180 -2.76 -18.55 -19.67
C LEU A 180 -2.29 -17.96 -21.00
N GLN A 181 -1.47 -16.90 -20.93
CA GLN A 181 -0.94 -16.28 -22.14
C GLN A 181 -0.06 -17.26 -22.94
N ARG A 182 0.83 -17.99 -22.28
CA ARG A 182 1.66 -19.01 -22.93
C ARG A 182 0.84 -20.11 -23.59
N LEU A 183 -0.23 -20.58 -22.94
CA LEU A 183 -1.11 -21.60 -23.50
C LEU A 183 -1.90 -21.07 -24.70
N ARG A 184 -2.34 -19.80 -24.70
CA ARG A 184 -2.94 -19.13 -25.87
C ARG A 184 -1.97 -19.04 -27.02
N ASP A 185 -0.72 -18.68 -26.76
CA ASP A 185 0.33 -18.57 -27.78
C ASP A 185 0.64 -19.95 -28.43
N LEU A 186 0.39 -21.05 -27.69
CA LEU A 186 0.47 -22.41 -28.18
C LEU A 186 -0.81 -22.90 -28.90
N GLY A 187 -1.86 -22.05 -28.96
CA GLY A 187 -3.12 -22.37 -29.64
C GLY A 187 -4.17 -23.02 -28.75
N TYR A 188 -3.99 -23.04 -27.43
CA TYR A 188 -4.96 -23.58 -26.48
C TYR A 188 -5.72 -22.39 -25.82
N GLY A 189 -7.02 -22.31 -25.95
CA GLY A 189 -7.81 -21.23 -25.32
C GLY A 189 -8.68 -20.43 -26.29
N GLY A 190 -9.03 -21.07 -27.42
CA GLY A 190 -10.03 -20.60 -28.40
C GLY A 190 -11.32 -21.36 -28.27
#